data_1a455d2f9bb09c2b1c986c5c7e985595
#
_entry.id   1a455d2f9bb09c2b1c986c5c7e985595
#
_cell.length_a   1.000
_cell.length_b   1.000
_cell.length_c   1.000
_cell.angle_alpha   90.00
_cell.angle_beta   90.00
_cell.angle_gamma   90.00
#
_symmetry.space_group_name_H-M   'P 1'
#
loop_
_entity.id
_entity.type
_entity.pdbx_description
1 polymer ?
#
loop_
_entity_poly.entity_id
_entity_poly.type
_entity_poly.pdbx_seq_one_letter_code
_entity_poly.pdbx_strand_id
1 'polypeptide(L)'
;GKILGIVPKTYLPNYKEFYEQRWFTSALNHPDANVRLCGQNVPVSANLLFDTPETCFGIEICEDMWAPIPPSSALALKGAEIIFNMSADNEGISKHNYVRSLVSQQSARCLAGYVFSSSGFGESTTDVVFAGNGLIYENGTLLAESERFSFKEQLVISEIDVERLRGERLT
;
A
#
# COMPACT_ATOMS: atom_id res chain seq x y z
N GLY A 1 -13.50 -1.64 19.88
CA GLY A 1 -13.56 -0.93 18.61
C GLY A 1 -14.36 -1.67 17.56
N LYS A 2 -14.65 -1.01 16.44
CA LYS A 2 -15.31 -1.63 15.28
C LYS A 2 -14.26 -2.00 14.23
N ILE A 3 -14.33 -3.22 13.69
CA ILE A 3 -13.53 -3.63 12.53
C ILE A 3 -14.31 -3.22 11.28
N LEU A 4 -13.72 -2.31 10.48
CA LEU A 4 -14.39 -1.74 9.31
C LEU A 4 -14.31 -2.66 8.08
N GLY A 5 -13.21 -3.41 7.95
CA GLY A 5 -13.00 -4.32 6.82
C GLY A 5 -11.69 -5.07 6.94
N ILE A 6 -11.53 -6.06 6.07
CA ILE A 6 -10.29 -6.82 5.88
C ILE A 6 -9.94 -6.73 4.40
N VAL A 7 -8.72 -6.24 4.12
CA VAL A 7 -8.19 -6.16 2.76
C VAL A 7 -7.20 -7.30 2.56
N PRO A 8 -7.53 -8.30 1.76
CA PRO A 8 -6.61 -9.39 1.43
C PRO A 8 -5.62 -8.93 0.34
N LYS A 9 -4.41 -9.48 0.38
CA LYS A 9 -3.40 -9.28 -0.67
C LYS A 9 -3.83 -9.93 -1.97
N THR A 10 -3.69 -9.21 -3.09
CA THR A 10 -4.12 -9.67 -4.41
C THR A 10 -3.03 -10.49 -5.09
N TYR A 11 -1.80 -9.98 -5.13
CA TYR A 11 -0.67 -10.62 -5.78
C TYR A 11 0.30 -11.17 -4.74
N LEU A 12 0.51 -12.48 -4.75
CA LEU A 12 1.41 -13.19 -3.84
C LEU A 12 2.73 -13.48 -4.55
N PRO A 13 3.86 -12.87 -4.12
CA PRO A 13 5.16 -13.20 -4.69
C PRO A 13 5.52 -14.65 -4.38
N ASN A 14 5.90 -15.40 -5.41
CA ASN A 14 6.30 -16.80 -5.31
C ASN A 14 7.47 -17.10 -6.26
N TYR A 15 8.50 -16.28 -6.15
CA TYR A 15 9.72 -16.33 -6.97
C TYR A 15 10.92 -15.89 -6.13
N LYS A 16 12.12 -16.32 -6.52
CA LYS A 16 13.38 -16.07 -5.81
C LYS A 16 13.25 -16.40 -4.30
N GLU A 17 13.49 -15.42 -3.42
CA GLU A 17 13.38 -15.54 -1.97
C GLU A 17 11.93 -15.60 -1.46
N PHE A 18 10.94 -15.30 -2.29
CA PHE A 18 9.54 -15.26 -1.88
C PHE A 18 8.82 -16.58 -2.16
N TYR A 19 7.99 -17.01 -1.20
CA TYR A 19 7.19 -18.24 -1.27
C TYR A 19 5.84 -18.08 -0.57
N GLU A 20 5.19 -16.92 -0.73
CA GLU A 20 3.94 -16.60 -0.04
C GLU A 20 2.78 -17.54 -0.40
N GLN A 21 2.73 -18.07 -1.62
CA GLN A 21 1.69 -19.03 -2.03
C GLN A 21 1.69 -20.34 -1.22
N ARG A 22 2.78 -20.63 -0.52
CA ARG A 22 2.86 -21.76 0.39
C ARG A 22 1.98 -21.58 1.64
N TRP A 23 1.77 -20.33 2.04
CA TRP A 23 1.13 -19.97 3.31
C TRP A 23 -0.18 -19.23 3.14
N PHE A 24 -0.38 -18.55 2.02
CA PHE A 24 -1.48 -17.65 1.80
C PHE A 24 -2.20 -17.93 0.48
N THR A 25 -3.44 -17.49 0.41
CA THR A 25 -4.24 -17.54 -0.81
C THR A 25 -4.52 -16.13 -1.31
N SER A 26 -4.38 -15.93 -2.62
CA SER A 26 -4.63 -14.65 -3.26
C SER A 26 -6.10 -14.22 -3.18
N ALA A 27 -6.34 -12.91 -3.06
CA ALA A 27 -7.67 -12.34 -3.18
C ALA A 27 -8.35 -12.67 -4.53
N LEU A 28 -7.57 -12.92 -5.60
CA LEU A 28 -8.12 -13.33 -6.90
C LEU A 28 -8.86 -14.66 -6.85
N ASN A 29 -8.55 -15.51 -5.88
CA ASN A 29 -9.16 -16.83 -5.71
C ASN A 29 -10.33 -16.81 -4.71
N HIS A 30 -10.61 -15.66 -4.11
CA HIS A 30 -11.68 -15.50 -3.13
C HIS A 30 -12.60 -14.37 -3.57
N PRO A 31 -13.89 -14.64 -3.77
CA PRO A 31 -14.86 -13.58 -4.00
C PRO A 31 -14.98 -12.70 -2.76
N ASP A 32 -15.46 -11.50 -2.95
CA ASP A 32 -15.85 -10.62 -1.85
C ASP A 32 -16.83 -11.35 -0.91
N ALA A 33 -16.57 -11.28 0.37
CA ALA A 33 -17.29 -12.06 1.38
C ALA A 33 -17.44 -11.26 2.69
N ASN A 34 -18.22 -11.84 3.60
CA ASN A 34 -18.25 -11.38 4.99
C ASN A 34 -17.79 -12.53 5.89
N VAL A 35 -16.99 -12.21 6.88
CA VAL A 35 -16.52 -13.15 7.90
C VAL A 35 -16.92 -12.70 9.29
N ARG A 36 -17.17 -13.67 10.17
CA ARG A 36 -17.40 -13.37 11.58
C ARG A 36 -16.06 -13.33 12.32
N LEU A 37 -15.66 -12.12 12.76
CA LEU A 37 -14.40 -11.89 13.47
C LEU A 37 -14.68 -11.05 14.72
N CYS A 38 -14.18 -11.48 15.89
CA CYS A 38 -14.38 -10.80 17.17
C CYS A 38 -15.85 -10.44 17.45
N GLY A 39 -16.78 -11.35 17.10
CA GLY A 39 -18.22 -11.13 17.28
C GLY A 39 -18.88 -10.19 16.28
N GLN A 40 -18.12 -9.62 15.34
CA GLN A 40 -18.58 -8.70 14.31
C GLN A 40 -18.71 -9.39 12.95
N ASN A 41 -19.63 -8.93 12.11
CA ASN A 41 -19.70 -9.31 10.71
C ASN A 41 -18.88 -8.31 9.91
N VAL A 42 -17.75 -8.75 9.33
CA VAL A 42 -16.72 -7.90 8.75
C VAL A 42 -16.58 -8.20 7.26
N PRO A 43 -16.65 -7.19 6.37
CA PRO A 43 -16.42 -7.38 4.95
C PRO A 43 -14.95 -7.71 4.66
N VAL A 44 -14.73 -8.61 3.70
CA VAL A 44 -13.42 -9.02 3.19
C VAL A 44 -13.41 -8.79 1.69
N SER A 45 -12.62 -7.83 1.22
CA SER A 45 -12.48 -7.53 -0.20
C SER A 45 -11.21 -6.73 -0.47
N ALA A 46 -10.53 -6.99 -1.60
CA ALA A 46 -9.45 -6.15 -2.09
C ALA A 46 -9.96 -4.79 -2.67
N ASN A 47 -11.28 -4.64 -2.79
CA ASN A 47 -11.94 -3.47 -3.36
C ASN A 47 -12.55 -2.52 -2.32
N LEU A 48 -12.22 -2.70 -1.03
CA LEU A 48 -12.76 -1.84 0.03
C LEU A 48 -12.24 -0.41 -0.09
N LEU A 49 -13.16 0.53 0.05
CA LEU A 49 -12.87 1.93 0.28
C LEU A 49 -13.28 2.29 1.70
N PHE A 50 -12.51 3.16 2.31
CA PHE A 50 -12.72 3.64 3.67
C PHE A 50 -12.93 5.15 3.63
N ASP A 51 -14.14 5.56 3.99
CA ASP A 51 -14.51 6.98 4.03
C ASP A 51 -14.24 7.58 5.40
N THR A 52 -13.64 8.76 5.39
CA THR A 52 -13.55 9.68 6.52
C THR A 52 -14.28 10.98 6.17
N PRO A 53 -14.51 11.90 7.11
CA PRO A 53 -15.09 13.20 6.78
C PRO A 53 -14.26 14.00 5.76
N GLU A 54 -12.94 13.77 5.73
CA GLU A 54 -11.99 14.55 4.93
C GLU A 54 -11.65 13.88 3.60
N THR A 55 -11.57 12.54 3.58
CA THR A 55 -11.03 11.81 2.43
C THR A 55 -11.56 10.38 2.35
N CYS A 56 -11.49 9.82 1.16
CA CYS A 56 -11.69 8.40 0.89
C CYS A 56 -10.34 7.73 0.59
N PHE A 57 -10.03 6.62 1.26
CA PHE A 57 -8.78 5.92 1.02
C PHE A 57 -8.97 4.44 0.72
N GLY A 58 -7.97 3.87 0.05
CA GLY A 58 -7.86 2.46 -0.24
C GLY A 58 -6.56 1.88 0.29
N ILE A 59 -6.51 0.55 0.37
CA ILE A 59 -5.34 -0.19 0.87
C ILE A 59 -4.95 -1.26 -0.15
N GLU A 60 -3.67 -1.37 -0.43
CA GLU A 60 -3.07 -2.49 -1.14
C GLU A 60 -1.83 -2.99 -0.38
N ILE A 61 -1.34 -4.19 -0.68
CA ILE A 61 -0.31 -4.82 0.14
C ILE A 61 0.90 -5.23 -0.71
N CYS A 62 2.04 -4.58 -0.43
CA CYS A 62 3.36 -4.97 -0.91
C CYS A 62 3.42 -5.25 -2.42
N GLU A 63 3.47 -6.53 -2.83
CA GLU A 63 3.55 -6.98 -4.22
C GLU A 63 2.44 -6.44 -5.12
N ASP A 64 1.31 -6.03 -4.54
CA ASP A 64 0.20 -5.45 -5.30
C ASP A 64 0.65 -4.25 -6.14
N MET A 65 1.55 -3.42 -5.62
CA MET A 65 2.12 -2.26 -6.33
C MET A 65 2.99 -2.65 -7.54
N TRP A 66 3.59 -3.84 -7.52
CA TRP A 66 4.51 -4.29 -8.56
C TRP A 66 3.79 -4.90 -9.76
N ALA A 67 2.50 -5.21 -9.61
CA ALA A 67 1.69 -5.77 -10.68
C ALA A 67 1.52 -4.77 -11.84
N PRO A 68 1.38 -5.23 -13.10
CA PRO A 68 1.11 -4.35 -14.24
C PRO A 68 -0.15 -3.52 -14.07
N ILE A 69 -1.16 -4.04 -13.38
CA ILE A 69 -2.40 -3.35 -12.99
C ILE A 69 -2.56 -3.52 -11.47
N PRO A 70 -2.01 -2.59 -10.67
CA PRO A 70 -2.15 -2.63 -9.23
C PRO A 70 -3.60 -2.45 -8.79
N PRO A 71 -4.03 -3.05 -7.65
CA PRO A 71 -5.35 -2.81 -7.07
C PRO A 71 -5.66 -1.33 -6.86
N SER A 72 -4.66 -0.52 -6.51
CA SER A 72 -4.77 0.93 -6.37
C SER A 72 -5.35 1.63 -7.60
N SER A 73 -5.12 1.12 -8.80
CA SER A 73 -5.73 1.67 -10.03
C SER A 73 -7.25 1.54 -10.01
N ALA A 74 -7.77 0.38 -9.61
CA ALA A 74 -9.20 0.16 -9.48
C ALA A 74 -9.80 0.94 -8.30
N LEU A 75 -9.08 1.02 -7.17
CA LEU A 75 -9.48 1.78 -5.99
C LEU A 75 -9.59 3.28 -6.31
N ALA A 76 -8.62 3.85 -7.04
CA ALA A 76 -8.65 5.23 -7.47
C ALA A 76 -9.83 5.54 -8.41
N LEU A 77 -10.11 4.65 -9.36
CA LEU A 77 -11.27 4.78 -10.27
C LEU A 77 -12.62 4.69 -9.51
N LYS A 78 -12.64 4.05 -8.35
CA LYS A 78 -13.80 3.98 -7.46
C LYS A 78 -13.90 5.14 -6.48
N GLY A 79 -12.90 6.03 -6.45
CA GLY A 79 -12.92 7.24 -5.64
C GLY A 79 -11.86 7.33 -4.53
N ALA A 80 -10.96 6.36 -4.37
CA ALA A 80 -9.87 6.49 -3.41
C ALA A 80 -8.97 7.69 -3.76
N GLU A 81 -8.79 8.59 -2.83
CA GLU A 81 -7.96 9.80 -2.96
C GLU A 81 -6.57 9.59 -2.37
N ILE A 82 -6.49 8.66 -1.39
CA ILE A 82 -5.23 8.24 -0.77
C ILE A 82 -5.14 6.72 -0.86
N ILE A 83 -3.97 6.22 -1.21
CA ILE A 83 -3.64 4.80 -1.21
C ILE A 83 -2.59 4.53 -0.14
N PHE A 84 -2.85 3.55 0.70
CA PHE A 84 -1.87 3.02 1.66
C PHE A 84 -1.34 1.69 1.16
N ASN A 85 -0.01 1.55 1.14
CA ASN A 85 0.66 0.28 0.84
C ASN A 85 1.56 -0.12 2.03
N MET A 86 1.24 -1.24 2.63
CA MET A 86 2.03 -1.84 3.70
C MET A 86 2.88 -2.96 3.12
N SER A 87 4.20 -2.84 3.25
CA SER A 87 5.17 -3.72 2.63
C SER A 87 6.13 -4.37 3.62
N ALA A 88 6.62 -5.54 3.26
CA ALA A 88 7.87 -6.10 3.72
C ALA A 88 8.79 -6.22 2.50
N ASP A 89 9.16 -5.07 1.94
CA ASP A 89 9.95 -4.99 0.73
C ASP A 89 11.43 -5.07 1.07
N ASN A 90 12.10 -6.11 0.56
CA ASN A 90 13.51 -6.33 0.81
C ASN A 90 14.38 -5.36 0.02
N GLU A 91 15.53 -5.04 0.56
CA GLU A 91 16.52 -4.21 -0.11
C GLU A 91 17.38 -5.00 -1.10
N GLY A 92 17.73 -4.32 -2.17
CA GLY A 92 18.65 -4.78 -3.19
C GLY A 92 19.37 -3.60 -3.83
N ILE A 93 20.47 -3.88 -4.51
CA ILE A 93 21.25 -2.84 -5.23
C ILE A 93 20.32 -2.15 -6.24
N SER A 94 20.26 -0.83 -6.17
CA SER A 94 19.43 0.06 -7.01
C SER A 94 17.91 -0.11 -6.87
N LYS A 95 17.41 -1.01 -6.01
CA LYS A 95 15.98 -1.26 -5.85
C LYS A 95 15.23 -0.06 -5.28
N HIS A 96 15.85 0.68 -4.36
CA HIS A 96 15.25 1.88 -3.77
C HIS A 96 14.77 2.91 -4.80
N ASN A 97 15.61 3.23 -5.79
CA ASN A 97 15.23 4.18 -6.84
C ASN A 97 14.07 3.64 -7.69
N TYR A 98 14.02 2.33 -7.90
CA TYR A 98 12.94 1.68 -8.62
C TYR A 98 11.62 1.76 -7.82
N VAL A 99 11.65 1.48 -6.51
CA VAL A 99 10.48 1.63 -5.61
C VAL A 99 9.97 3.07 -5.64
N ARG A 100 10.86 4.07 -5.51
CA ARG A 100 10.48 5.49 -5.60
C ARG A 100 9.80 5.81 -6.93
N SER A 101 10.31 5.27 -8.02
CA SER A 101 9.72 5.46 -9.35
C SER A 101 8.34 4.82 -9.47
N LEU A 102 8.15 3.62 -8.93
CA LEU A 102 6.85 2.96 -8.91
C LEU A 102 5.81 3.74 -8.11
N VAL A 103 6.17 4.15 -6.88
CA VAL A 103 5.27 4.91 -6.00
C VAL A 103 4.92 6.26 -6.63
N SER A 104 5.92 6.98 -7.17
CA SER A 104 5.72 8.25 -7.86
C SER A 104 4.77 8.10 -9.06
N GLN A 105 5.03 7.12 -9.93
CA GLN A 105 4.20 6.90 -11.11
C GLN A 105 2.78 6.47 -10.76
N GLN A 106 2.62 5.61 -9.75
CA GLN A 106 1.29 5.16 -9.33
C GLN A 106 0.49 6.29 -8.69
N SER A 107 1.13 7.10 -7.84
CA SER A 107 0.54 8.33 -7.29
C SER A 107 0.07 9.29 -8.39
N ALA A 108 0.92 9.56 -9.39
CA ALA A 108 0.59 10.43 -10.52
C ALA A 108 -0.53 9.84 -11.39
N ARG A 109 -0.43 8.58 -11.74
CA ARG A 109 -1.40 7.89 -12.61
C ARG A 109 -2.79 7.84 -11.99
N CYS A 110 -2.85 7.67 -10.67
CA CYS A 110 -4.10 7.64 -9.90
C CYS A 110 -4.60 9.04 -9.50
N LEU A 111 -3.83 10.11 -9.73
CA LEU A 111 -4.10 11.45 -9.18
C LEU A 111 -4.42 11.34 -7.69
N ALA A 112 -3.53 10.74 -6.92
CA ALA A 112 -3.76 10.36 -5.52
C ALA A 112 -2.56 10.65 -4.64
N GLY A 113 -2.82 10.79 -3.34
CA GLY A 113 -1.81 10.57 -2.32
C GLY A 113 -1.43 9.09 -2.28
N TYR A 114 -0.14 8.78 -2.16
CA TYR A 114 0.32 7.41 -2.00
C TYR A 114 1.29 7.32 -0.83
N VAL A 115 0.92 6.51 0.14
CA VAL A 115 1.67 6.31 1.38
C VAL A 115 2.20 4.88 1.39
N PHE A 116 3.51 4.75 1.24
CA PHE A 116 4.22 3.47 1.28
C PHE A 116 4.98 3.35 2.59
N SER A 117 4.85 2.21 3.26
CA SER A 117 5.59 1.90 4.48
C SER A 117 6.09 0.47 4.43
N SER A 118 7.39 0.28 4.64
CA SER A 118 8.03 -1.04 4.57
C SER A 118 8.74 -1.41 5.87
N SER A 119 8.87 -2.71 6.08
CA SER A 119 9.59 -3.31 7.20
C SER A 119 11.01 -2.76 7.33
N GLY A 120 11.51 -2.66 8.55
CA GLY A 120 12.82 -2.14 8.89
C GLY A 120 13.57 -3.01 9.89
N PHE A 121 14.49 -2.40 10.61
CA PHE A 121 15.27 -3.06 11.65
C PHE A 121 14.37 -3.67 12.72
N GLY A 122 14.70 -4.89 13.11
CA GLY A 122 13.91 -5.66 14.10
C GLY A 122 12.89 -6.59 13.48
N GLU A 123 12.62 -6.47 12.17
CA GLU A 123 11.80 -7.46 11.47
C GLU A 123 12.54 -8.79 11.34
N SER A 124 11.79 -9.90 11.43
CA SER A 124 12.34 -11.23 11.25
C SER A 124 12.77 -11.43 9.80
N THR A 125 14.03 -11.82 9.62
CA THR A 125 14.60 -12.10 8.29
C THR A 125 15.50 -13.32 8.34
N THR A 126 15.42 -14.16 7.30
CA THR A 126 16.33 -15.28 7.09
C THR A 126 17.29 -14.97 5.94
N ASP A 127 16.77 -14.51 4.82
CA ASP A 127 17.50 -14.38 3.56
C ASP A 127 17.52 -12.96 3.01
N VAL A 128 16.89 -12.00 3.68
CA VAL A 128 16.65 -10.65 3.17
C VAL A 128 17.02 -9.56 4.17
N VAL A 129 17.20 -8.35 3.69
CA VAL A 129 17.46 -7.15 4.49
C VAL A 129 16.34 -6.15 4.25
N PHE A 130 15.84 -5.54 5.32
CA PHE A 130 14.83 -4.50 5.28
C PHE A 130 15.41 -3.14 5.68
N ALA A 131 15.08 -2.10 4.95
CA ALA A 131 15.63 -0.75 5.15
C ALA A 131 14.74 0.18 5.99
N GLY A 132 13.49 -0.17 6.25
CA GLY A 132 12.53 0.71 6.91
C GLY A 132 12.09 1.88 6.02
N ASN A 133 11.92 1.63 4.75
CA ASN A 133 11.60 2.65 3.76
C ASN A 133 10.15 3.14 3.91
N GLY A 134 9.97 4.44 4.16
CA GLY A 134 8.68 5.12 4.18
C GLY A 134 8.66 6.26 3.18
N LEU A 135 7.61 6.33 2.35
CA LEU A 135 7.47 7.33 1.29
C LEU A 135 6.05 7.90 1.30
N ILE A 136 5.92 9.21 1.16
CA ILE A 136 4.65 9.89 0.94
C ILE A 136 4.74 10.68 -0.36
N TYR A 137 3.89 10.35 -1.31
CA TYR A 137 3.77 11.03 -2.59
C TYR A 137 2.38 11.63 -2.77
N GLU A 138 2.29 12.73 -3.50
CA GLU A 138 1.05 13.33 -3.99
C GLU A 138 1.21 13.63 -5.48
N ASN A 139 0.35 13.04 -6.30
CA ASN A 139 0.34 13.27 -7.76
C ASN A 139 1.76 13.25 -8.37
N GLY A 140 2.53 12.22 -8.04
CA GLY A 140 3.90 12.01 -8.53
C GLY A 140 5.00 12.80 -7.82
N THR A 141 4.66 13.72 -6.93
CA THR A 141 5.62 14.54 -6.18
C THR A 141 5.94 13.90 -4.84
N LEU A 142 7.22 13.72 -4.52
CA LEU A 142 7.65 13.29 -3.19
C LEU A 142 7.41 14.40 -2.17
N LEU A 143 6.61 14.11 -1.14
CA LEU A 143 6.36 15.03 -0.02
C LEU A 143 7.26 14.76 1.16
N ALA A 144 7.47 13.47 1.50
CA ALA A 144 8.30 13.09 2.64
C ALA A 144 8.85 11.66 2.47
N GLU A 145 10.01 11.42 3.09
CA GLU A 145 10.71 10.14 3.06
C GLU A 145 11.38 9.85 4.40
N SER A 146 11.37 8.60 4.86
CA SER A 146 12.09 8.15 6.04
C SER A 146 13.58 7.95 5.75
N GLU A 147 14.42 8.02 6.78
CA GLU A 147 15.81 7.59 6.70
C GLU A 147 15.87 6.07 6.59
N ARG A 148 16.58 5.57 5.58
CA ARG A 148 16.78 4.12 5.37
C ARG A 148 17.86 3.58 6.29
N PHE A 149 17.72 2.30 6.67
CA PHE A 149 18.66 1.60 7.55
C PHE A 149 18.81 2.22 8.95
N SER A 150 17.82 2.98 9.40
CA SER A 150 17.79 3.49 10.76
C SER A 150 17.49 2.38 11.76
N PHE A 151 18.22 2.38 12.88
CA PHE A 151 17.95 1.50 14.02
C PHE A 151 16.96 2.11 15.03
N LYS A 152 16.42 3.28 14.71
CA LYS A 152 15.48 4.00 15.56
C LYS A 152 14.09 4.01 14.93
N GLU A 153 13.07 4.10 15.78
CA GLU A 153 11.72 4.41 15.35
C GLU A 153 11.68 5.76 14.63
N GLN A 154 10.88 5.83 13.56
CA GLN A 154 10.72 7.05 12.79
C GLN A 154 9.24 7.31 12.57
N LEU A 155 8.85 8.58 12.64
CA LEU A 155 7.55 9.07 12.24
C LEU A 155 7.74 10.11 11.13
N VAL A 156 7.21 9.83 9.96
CA VAL A 156 7.23 10.74 8.81
C VAL A 156 5.83 11.32 8.63
N ILE A 157 5.74 12.64 8.62
CA ILE A 157 4.46 13.35 8.53
C ILE A 157 4.51 14.30 7.33
N SER A 158 3.40 14.35 6.58
CA SER A 158 3.19 15.32 5.50
C SER A 158 1.71 15.65 5.37
N GLU A 159 1.41 16.71 4.63
CA GLU A 159 0.06 17.10 4.27
C GLU A 159 -0.19 16.72 2.79
N ILE A 160 -1.40 16.21 2.50
CA ILE A 160 -1.87 15.88 1.15
C ILE A 160 -3.04 16.80 0.82
N ASP A 161 -2.95 17.54 -0.28
CA ASP A 161 -4.01 18.43 -0.74
C ASP A 161 -5.08 17.65 -1.51
N VAL A 162 -6.02 17.07 -0.76
CA VAL A 162 -7.11 16.26 -1.30
C VAL A 162 -8.05 17.08 -2.19
N GLU A 163 -8.27 18.36 -1.88
CA GLU A 163 -9.13 19.23 -2.70
C GLU A 163 -8.50 19.49 -4.07
N ARG A 164 -7.20 19.72 -4.12
CA ARG A 164 -6.46 19.81 -5.37
C ARG A 164 -6.58 18.52 -6.20
N LEU A 165 -6.37 17.37 -5.57
CA LEU A 165 -6.49 16.08 -6.25
C LEU A 165 -7.89 15.86 -6.83
N ARG A 166 -8.95 16.26 -6.12
CA ARG A 166 -10.33 16.24 -6.61
C ARG A 166 -10.49 17.13 -7.82
N GLY A 167 -9.96 18.36 -7.76
CA GLY A 167 -10.00 19.32 -8.85
C GLY A 167 -9.32 18.78 -10.12
N GLU A 168 -8.13 18.18 -9.97
CA GLU A 168 -7.38 17.62 -11.11
C GLU A 168 -8.06 16.41 -11.74
N ARG A 169 -8.87 15.64 -10.98
CA ARG A 169 -9.66 14.51 -11.52
C ARG A 169 -10.90 14.93 -12.32
N LEU A 170 -11.37 16.17 -12.15
CA LEU A 170 -12.55 16.70 -12.82
C LEU A 170 -12.24 17.34 -14.20
N THR A 171 -10.97 17.54 -14.48
CA THR A 171 -10.48 18.13 -15.75
C THR A 171 -9.98 17.07 -16.72
#